data_a1c58eaf7c459a69831e8b16a8cf19d8
#
_entry.id   a1c58eaf7c459a69831e8b16a8cf19d8
#
_cell.length_a   1.000
_cell.length_b   1.000
_cell.length_c   1.000
_cell.angle_alpha   90.00
_cell.angle_beta   90.00
_cell.angle_gamma   90.00
#
_symmetry.space_group_name_H-M   'P 1'
#
loop_
_entity.id
_entity.type
_entity.pdbx_description
1 polymer ?
#
loop_
_entity_poly.entity_id
_entity_poly.type
_entity_poly.pdbx_seq_one_letter_code
_entity_poly.pdbx_strand_id
1 'polypeptide(L)'
;ALVLGAGNVASISAQDVLSKLFNDSCVCVLKMNPVNAWLGPILGEAFAPLIARGFLAIVYGGAEIGAWLAAHPAVDEIHITGSERTYDAIVWGDTPEEQRTRKSAGTPRNTKPVTAELGNILPVLLVPGPYSTRE
;
A
#
# COMPACT_ATOMS: atom_id res chain seq x y z
N ALA A 1 -0.86 -10.14 8.17
CA ALA A 1 -0.27 -8.97 7.49
C ALA A 1 -1.36 -8.06 6.90
N LEU A 2 -1.15 -6.77 6.88
CA LEU A 2 -1.92 -5.81 6.10
C LEU A 2 -1.16 -5.50 4.81
N VAL A 3 -1.80 -5.71 3.66
CA VAL A 3 -1.29 -5.30 2.35
C VAL A 3 -2.06 -4.07 1.88
N LEU A 4 -1.38 -2.94 1.75
CA LEU A 4 -1.93 -1.72 1.17
C LEU A 4 -1.66 -1.71 -0.33
N GLY A 5 -2.69 -2.05 -1.10
CA GLY A 5 -2.57 -2.31 -2.53
C GLY A 5 -2.14 -1.11 -3.36
N ALA A 6 -1.36 -1.39 -4.39
CA ALA A 6 -0.86 -0.39 -5.33
C ALA A 6 -1.97 0.27 -6.17
N GLY A 7 -1.77 1.54 -6.50
CA GLY A 7 -2.68 2.30 -7.37
C GLY A 7 -2.27 2.36 -8.85
N ASN A 8 -1.01 2.11 -9.16
CA ASN A 8 -0.44 2.31 -10.50
C ASN A 8 -0.53 1.06 -11.41
N VAL A 9 -0.33 -0.14 -10.85
CA VAL A 9 -0.33 -1.38 -11.61
C VAL A 9 -1.28 -2.38 -10.96
N ALA A 10 -2.23 -2.88 -11.74
CA ALA A 10 -3.32 -3.72 -11.24
C ALA A 10 -2.85 -5.07 -10.64
N SER A 11 -1.79 -5.68 -11.20
CA SER A 11 -1.30 -6.98 -10.76
C SER A 11 -0.51 -6.95 -9.44
N ILE A 12 0.04 -5.81 -9.05
CA ILE A 12 0.94 -5.70 -7.89
C ILE A 12 0.23 -6.15 -6.61
N SER A 13 -1.00 -5.69 -6.37
CA SER A 13 -1.74 -6.06 -5.16
C SER A 13 -1.93 -7.58 -5.00
N ALA A 14 -2.12 -8.30 -6.11
CA ALA A 14 -2.21 -9.76 -6.11
C ALA A 14 -0.85 -10.41 -5.80
N GLN A 15 0.22 -9.88 -6.39
CA GLN A 15 1.58 -10.38 -6.18
C GLN A 15 2.04 -10.18 -4.73
N ASP A 16 1.77 -9.01 -4.15
CA ASP A 16 2.09 -8.70 -2.75
C ASP A 16 1.37 -9.64 -1.79
N VAL A 17 0.07 -9.89 -2.03
CA VAL A 17 -0.72 -10.85 -1.25
C VAL A 17 -0.14 -12.26 -1.35
N LEU A 18 0.17 -12.73 -2.57
CA LEU A 18 0.74 -14.06 -2.77
C LEU A 18 2.12 -14.18 -2.11
N SER A 19 2.94 -13.14 -2.19
CA SER A 19 4.24 -13.11 -1.51
C SER A 19 4.07 -13.23 0.01
N LYS A 20 3.18 -12.46 0.61
CA LYS A 20 2.91 -12.53 2.05
C LYS A 20 2.35 -13.89 2.50
N LEU A 21 1.43 -14.47 1.70
CA LEU A 21 0.85 -15.77 2.01
C LEU A 21 1.88 -16.91 1.91
N PHE A 22 2.65 -16.95 0.83
CA PHE A 22 3.44 -18.14 0.49
C PHE A 22 4.93 -18.01 0.84
N ASN A 23 5.51 -16.81 0.82
CA ASN A 23 6.90 -16.62 1.19
C ASN A 23 7.04 -16.30 2.69
N ASP A 24 6.12 -15.48 3.23
CA ASP A 24 6.20 -15.00 4.62
C ASP A 24 5.27 -15.79 5.56
N SER A 25 4.44 -16.70 5.03
CA SER A 25 3.49 -17.52 5.80
C SER A 25 2.50 -16.70 6.63
N CYS A 26 2.08 -15.53 6.15
CA CYS A 26 1.14 -14.63 6.80
C CYS A 26 -0.27 -14.80 6.27
N VAL A 27 -1.29 -14.73 7.11
CA VAL A 27 -2.66 -14.43 6.66
C VAL A 27 -2.76 -12.96 6.33
N CYS A 28 -3.57 -12.59 5.32
CA CYS A 28 -3.56 -11.26 4.75
C CYS A 28 -4.92 -10.57 4.81
N VAL A 29 -4.89 -9.27 5.09
CA VAL A 29 -5.95 -8.33 4.72
C VAL A 29 -5.42 -7.46 3.59
N LEU A 30 -6.00 -7.60 2.40
CA LEU A 30 -5.73 -6.71 1.28
C LEU A 30 -6.69 -5.53 1.31
N LYS A 31 -6.17 -4.34 1.55
CA LYS A 31 -6.92 -3.09 1.38
C LYS A 31 -6.68 -2.58 -0.04
N MET A 32 -7.72 -2.63 -0.87
CA MET A 32 -7.65 -2.18 -2.26
C MET A 32 -7.35 -0.69 -2.34
N ASN A 33 -6.46 -0.30 -3.27
CA ASN A 33 -6.33 1.10 -3.63
C ASN A 33 -7.63 1.56 -4.32
N PRO A 34 -8.18 2.74 -3.99
CA PRO A 34 -9.40 3.23 -4.63
C PRO A 34 -9.36 3.25 -6.16
N VAL A 35 -8.19 3.54 -6.76
CA VAL A 35 -8.00 3.54 -8.23
C VAL A 35 -8.22 2.14 -8.82
N ASN A 36 -7.83 1.09 -8.11
CA ASN A 36 -7.92 -0.30 -8.53
C ASN A 36 -9.05 -1.08 -7.82
N ALA A 37 -9.99 -0.39 -7.15
CA ALA A 37 -11.08 -1.04 -6.42
C ALA A 37 -11.97 -1.94 -7.32
N TRP A 38 -12.10 -1.59 -8.60
CA TRP A 38 -12.81 -2.38 -9.61
C TRP A 38 -12.26 -3.79 -9.80
N LEU A 39 -10.98 -4.00 -9.50
CA LEU A 39 -10.32 -5.30 -9.60
C LEU A 39 -10.69 -6.23 -8.42
N GLY A 40 -11.15 -5.67 -7.31
CA GLY A 40 -11.44 -6.42 -6.09
C GLY A 40 -12.37 -7.60 -6.27
N PRO A 41 -13.52 -7.47 -6.97
CA PRO A 41 -14.39 -8.62 -7.26
C PRO A 41 -13.69 -9.73 -8.05
N ILE A 42 -12.85 -9.37 -9.03
CA ILE A 42 -12.08 -10.33 -9.85
C ILE A 42 -11.06 -11.07 -8.97
N LEU A 43 -10.36 -10.36 -8.09
CA LEU A 43 -9.45 -11.00 -7.13
C LEU A 43 -10.22 -11.86 -6.12
N GLY A 44 -11.43 -11.45 -5.75
CA GLY A 44 -12.32 -12.22 -4.89
C GLY A 44 -12.67 -13.58 -5.48
N GLU A 45 -12.97 -13.62 -6.77
CA GLU A 45 -13.20 -14.88 -7.50
C GLU A 45 -11.92 -15.71 -7.64
N ALA A 46 -10.84 -15.09 -8.07
CA ALA A 46 -9.55 -15.76 -8.29
C ALA A 46 -9.00 -16.38 -6.99
N PHE A 47 -9.18 -15.69 -5.87
CA PHE A 47 -8.69 -16.11 -4.55
C PHE A 47 -9.77 -16.71 -3.65
N ALA A 48 -10.93 -17.07 -4.19
CA ALA A 48 -12.03 -17.63 -3.42
C ALA A 48 -11.63 -18.80 -2.47
N PRO A 49 -10.76 -19.75 -2.87
CA PRO A 49 -10.31 -20.80 -1.96
C PRO A 49 -9.51 -20.30 -0.75
N LEU A 50 -8.76 -19.22 -0.89
CA LEU A 50 -7.98 -18.60 0.19
C LEU A 50 -8.90 -17.81 1.13
N ILE A 51 -9.86 -17.10 0.55
CA ILE A 51 -10.85 -16.32 1.29
C ILE A 51 -11.74 -17.26 2.11
N ALA A 52 -12.23 -18.34 1.51
CA ALA A 52 -13.08 -19.33 2.17
C ALA A 52 -12.41 -20.01 3.39
N ARG A 53 -11.07 -20.08 3.37
CA ARG A 53 -10.28 -20.62 4.48
C ARG A 53 -9.81 -19.57 5.48
N GLY A 54 -10.17 -18.30 5.29
CA GLY A 54 -9.75 -17.21 6.17
C GLY A 54 -8.30 -16.77 6.02
N PHE A 55 -7.61 -17.17 4.95
CA PHE A 55 -6.21 -16.74 4.69
C PHE A 55 -6.11 -15.37 4.06
N LEU A 56 -7.19 -14.92 3.42
CA LEU A 56 -7.26 -13.60 2.77
C LEU A 56 -8.61 -12.97 3.03
N ALA A 57 -8.60 -11.67 3.35
CA ALA A 57 -9.76 -10.80 3.29
C ALA A 57 -9.46 -9.62 2.36
N ILE A 58 -10.45 -9.20 1.57
CA ILE A 58 -10.33 -8.02 0.70
C ILE A 58 -11.25 -6.94 1.23
N VAL A 59 -10.71 -5.76 1.46
CA VAL A 59 -11.44 -4.60 2.00
C VAL A 59 -11.22 -3.37 1.12
N TYR A 60 -12.15 -2.44 1.19
CA TYR A 60 -12.19 -1.23 0.38
C TYR A 60 -12.20 0.02 1.27
N GLY A 61 -11.98 1.16 0.66
CA GLY A 61 -12.03 2.46 1.33
C GLY A 61 -10.85 3.35 1.00
N GLY A 62 -10.87 4.57 1.49
CA GLY A 62 -9.87 5.58 1.29
C GLY A 62 -8.66 5.45 2.23
N ALA A 63 -7.98 6.58 2.42
CA ALA A 63 -6.81 6.66 3.29
C ALA A 63 -7.16 6.41 4.77
N GLU A 64 -8.34 6.84 5.19
CA GLU A 64 -8.86 6.66 6.55
C GLU A 64 -8.97 5.19 6.96
N ILE A 65 -9.47 4.33 6.07
CA ILE A 65 -9.54 2.89 6.31
C ILE A 65 -8.15 2.27 6.36
N GLY A 66 -7.25 2.72 5.46
CA GLY A 66 -5.85 2.29 5.48
C GLY A 66 -5.14 2.64 6.79
N ALA A 67 -5.31 3.86 7.27
CA ALA A 67 -4.74 4.33 8.53
C ALA A 67 -5.31 3.56 9.74
N TRP A 68 -6.64 3.35 9.77
CA TRP A 68 -7.29 2.58 10.83
C TRP A 68 -6.78 1.13 10.89
N LEU A 69 -6.69 0.46 9.74
CA LEU A 69 -6.16 -0.89 9.65
C LEU A 69 -4.69 -0.95 10.08
N ALA A 70 -3.87 -0.01 9.62
CA ALA A 70 -2.46 0.06 9.98
C ALA A 70 -2.23 0.22 11.49
N ALA A 71 -3.14 0.93 12.18
CA ALA A 71 -3.11 1.11 13.63
C ALA A 71 -3.75 -0.06 14.40
N HIS A 72 -4.53 -0.92 13.74
CA HIS A 72 -5.32 -1.95 14.42
C HIS A 72 -4.43 -2.99 15.11
N PRO A 73 -4.71 -3.37 16.37
CA PRO A 73 -3.84 -4.27 17.15
C PRO A 73 -3.75 -5.70 16.58
N ALA A 74 -4.73 -6.16 15.81
CA ALA A 74 -4.70 -7.47 15.15
C ALA A 74 -3.86 -7.50 13.86
N VAL A 75 -3.26 -6.38 13.47
CA VAL A 75 -2.30 -6.32 12.36
C VAL A 75 -0.90 -6.35 12.96
N ASP A 76 -0.13 -7.38 12.61
CA ASP A 76 1.23 -7.57 13.13
C ASP A 76 2.27 -6.89 12.26
N GLU A 77 2.05 -6.83 10.95
CA GLU A 77 2.96 -6.21 9.99
C GLU A 77 2.21 -5.57 8.81
N ILE A 78 2.88 -4.68 8.11
CA ILE A 78 2.31 -3.91 7.00
C ILE A 78 3.22 -4.02 5.78
N HIS A 79 2.60 -4.22 4.60
CA HIS A 79 3.26 -4.07 3.31
C HIS A 79 2.62 -2.94 2.51
N ILE A 80 3.44 -2.05 1.94
CA ILE A 80 2.98 -0.91 1.16
C ILE A 80 3.69 -0.89 -0.19
N THR A 81 2.92 -0.98 -1.27
CA THR A 81 3.39 -0.59 -2.60
C THR A 81 2.71 0.71 -2.99
N GLY A 82 3.46 1.82 -3.06
CA GLY A 82 2.84 3.11 -3.29
C GLY A 82 3.78 4.32 -3.18
N SER A 83 3.24 5.43 -2.68
CA SER A 83 4.00 6.67 -2.54
C SER A 83 4.70 6.79 -1.19
N GLU A 84 5.87 7.44 -1.18
CA GLU A 84 6.56 7.84 0.05
C GLU A 84 5.63 8.64 0.98
N ARG A 85 4.75 9.48 0.43
CA ARG A 85 3.77 10.23 1.22
C ARG A 85 2.85 9.32 2.03
N THR A 86 2.38 8.21 1.45
CA THR A 86 1.53 7.24 2.16
C THR A 86 2.32 6.51 3.24
N TYR A 87 3.53 6.10 2.92
CA TYR A 87 4.45 5.48 3.87
C TYR A 87 4.71 6.41 5.06
N ASP A 88 5.06 7.65 4.78
CA ASP A 88 5.34 8.65 5.81
C ASP A 88 4.15 8.91 6.73
N ALA A 89 2.94 8.99 6.16
CA ALA A 89 1.72 9.18 6.93
C ALA A 89 1.47 8.01 7.90
N ILE A 90 1.74 6.79 7.49
CA ILE A 90 1.51 5.59 8.31
C ILE A 90 2.61 5.41 9.35
N VAL A 91 3.86 5.61 8.97
CA VAL A 91 5.01 5.32 9.84
C VAL A 91 5.36 6.48 10.74
N TRP A 92 5.33 7.71 10.22
CA TRP A 92 5.89 8.88 10.91
C TRP A 92 4.86 9.86 11.43
N GLY A 93 3.62 9.87 10.89
CA GLY A 93 2.55 10.75 11.34
C GLY A 93 1.86 11.49 10.22
N ASP A 94 0.78 12.20 10.56
CA ASP A 94 -0.14 12.76 9.56
C ASP A 94 0.34 14.11 9.00
N THR A 95 1.18 14.83 9.74
CA THR A 95 1.65 16.15 9.33
C THR A 95 3.14 16.18 9.00
N PRO A 96 3.58 17.04 8.06
CA PRO A 96 5.01 17.17 7.73
C PRO A 96 5.89 17.57 8.93
N GLU A 97 5.33 18.29 9.90
CA GLU A 97 6.05 18.69 11.10
C GLU A 97 6.26 17.48 12.03
N GLU A 98 5.21 16.70 12.28
CA GLU A 98 5.30 15.46 13.06
C GLU A 98 6.28 14.48 12.41
N GLN A 99 6.19 14.29 11.09
CA GLN A 99 7.09 13.42 10.34
C GLN A 99 8.56 13.82 10.51
N ARG A 100 8.86 15.11 10.36
CA ARG A 100 10.23 15.62 10.55
C ARG A 100 10.74 15.39 11.97
N THR A 101 9.92 15.71 12.95
CA THR A 101 10.28 15.54 14.36
C THR A 101 10.56 14.08 14.70
N ARG A 102 9.66 13.18 14.28
CA ARG A 102 9.80 11.74 14.54
C ARG A 102 10.95 11.10 13.78
N LYS A 103 11.16 11.48 12.51
CA LYS A 103 12.30 11.02 11.71
C LYS A 103 13.63 11.44 12.34
N SER A 104 13.75 12.69 12.78
CA SER A 104 14.98 13.19 13.43
C SER A 104 15.25 12.53 14.78
N ALA A 105 14.21 12.16 15.50
CA ALA A 105 14.31 11.49 16.81
C ALA A 105 14.42 9.95 16.69
N GLY A 106 14.21 9.37 15.50
CA GLY A 106 14.16 7.93 15.30
C GLY A 106 12.97 7.25 16.02
N THR A 107 11.86 7.96 16.23
CA THR A 107 10.69 7.49 16.98
C THR A 107 9.46 7.39 16.09
N PRO A 108 9.31 6.33 15.29
CA PRO A 108 8.14 6.17 14.43
C PRO A 108 6.85 6.12 15.25
N ARG A 109 5.75 6.62 14.68
CA ARG A 109 4.41 6.52 15.28
C ARG A 109 3.90 5.08 15.24
N ASN A 110 4.12 4.42 14.12
CA ASN A 110 3.80 3.01 13.96
C ASN A 110 5.08 2.18 14.12
N THR A 111 5.09 1.32 15.12
CA THR A 111 6.26 0.50 15.48
C THR A 111 6.19 -0.91 14.90
N LYS A 112 5.13 -1.24 14.16
CA LYS A 112 5.01 -2.54 13.48
C LYS A 112 6.07 -2.65 12.38
N PRO A 113 6.55 -3.85 12.05
CA PRO A 113 7.35 -4.07 10.85
C PRO A 113 6.62 -3.56 9.60
N VAL A 114 7.29 -2.74 8.81
CA VAL A 114 6.76 -2.22 7.54
C VAL A 114 7.74 -2.55 6.43
N THR A 115 7.28 -3.30 5.43
CA THR A 115 7.97 -3.46 4.15
C THR A 115 7.35 -2.52 3.14
N ALA A 116 8.16 -1.91 2.28
CA ALA A 116 7.65 -0.91 1.36
C ALA A 116 8.39 -0.93 0.02
N GLU A 117 7.62 -0.83 -1.07
CA GLU A 117 8.11 -0.51 -2.40
C GLU A 117 7.57 0.86 -2.80
N LEU A 118 8.45 1.86 -2.85
CA LEU A 118 8.07 3.26 -2.94
C LEU A 118 8.58 3.92 -4.21
N GLY A 119 7.69 4.71 -4.83
CA GLY A 119 8.01 5.50 -5.99
C GLY A 119 8.20 4.66 -7.26
N ASN A 120 8.73 5.32 -8.29
CA ASN A 120 9.09 4.70 -9.56
C ASN A 120 10.13 5.58 -10.26
N ILE A 121 10.81 5.00 -11.24
CA ILE A 121 11.67 5.74 -12.17
C ILE A 121 10.99 5.71 -13.53
N LEU A 122 10.59 6.90 -14.02
CA LEU A 122 10.02 7.07 -15.35
C LEU A 122 10.97 7.95 -16.19
N PRO A 123 11.43 7.46 -17.36
CA PRO A 123 12.13 8.33 -18.29
C PRO A 123 11.16 9.37 -18.88
N VAL A 124 11.56 10.64 -18.87
CA VAL A 124 10.86 11.70 -19.58
C VAL A 124 11.67 12.03 -20.83
N LEU A 125 11.07 11.75 -21.99
CA LEU A 125 11.69 12.04 -23.28
C LEU A 125 11.07 13.32 -23.85
N LEU A 126 11.87 14.39 -23.90
CA LEU A 126 11.48 15.64 -24.53
C LEU A 126 12.10 15.68 -25.95
N VAL A 127 11.23 15.56 -26.96
CA VAL A 127 11.63 15.75 -28.35
C VAL A 127 11.56 17.24 -28.67
N PRO A 128 12.62 17.87 -29.18
CA PRO A 128 12.57 19.29 -29.54
C PRO A 128 11.42 19.59 -30.51
N GLY A 129 10.64 20.63 -30.21
CA GLY A 129 9.47 21.02 -30.99
C GLY A 129 8.96 22.42 -30.64
N PRO A 130 8.00 22.97 -31.38
CA PRO A 130 7.43 24.27 -31.13
C PRO A 130 6.37 24.23 -30.00
N TYR A 131 6.81 23.85 -28.78
CA TYR A 131 5.93 23.76 -27.62
C TYR A 131 5.51 25.14 -27.11
N SER A 132 4.28 25.26 -26.63
CA SER A 132 3.81 26.44 -25.91
C SER A 132 4.23 26.33 -24.42
N THR A 133 4.15 27.45 -23.69
CA THR A 133 4.44 27.48 -22.24
C THR A 133 3.43 26.69 -21.39
N ARG A 134 2.42 26.08 -21.98
CA ARG A 134 1.37 25.28 -21.31
C ARG A 134 1.46 23.77 -21.61
N GLU A 135 2.35 23.39 -22.49
CA GLU A 135 2.66 22.01 -22.87
C GLU A 135 3.97 21.55 -22.23
#